data_33756e3747b2174d407f92b71ca6de6f
#
_entry.id   33756e3747b2174d407f92b71ca6de6f
#
_cell.length_a   1.000
_cell.length_b   1.000
_cell.length_c   1.000
_cell.angle_alpha   90.00
_cell.angle_beta   90.00
_cell.angle_gamma   90.00
#
_symmetry.space_group_name_H-M   'P 1'
#
loop_
_entity.id
_entity.type
_entity.pdbx_description
1 polymer ?
#
loop_
_entity_poly.entity_id
_entity_poly.type
_entity_poly.pdbx_seq_one_letter_code
_entity_poly.pdbx_strand_id
1 'polypeptide(L)'
;MYHKLLNKFQQVGYNKEGYIISREALHMKDPRIETLAHNLINYSIRLQKGEKVLIENFGLQKELVTALVKEAYAAGGFPFVSLKDHQVDRSLLMGATEEHFEQIAAYEASVMKDMDAYIGLRSGDNINEQADVPSERMKIHGQTVGKKVHRDIRVPKTRWVVLRYPNASMAQLAKMSTEAFEDFYFEVCNLDYGKMDKAMDNLVELMNKTDKVRLAGPGTDLTFSIKDIPAIKCSGHLNIPDGEVYSAPVRDSVNGTVSYNTPSPYNGYTFENVQLTFKNGQIVEATANDTERINKIFDTDEGARYVGEFAIGVNPYILHPMGDILFDEKIDGSFHFTPGQAYDDAWNGNNSNIHWDLVCIQRPEYGGGEIYFDDVLIRKDGRFVVPELEALNPENLK
;
A
#
# COMPACT_ATOMS: atom_id res chain seq x y z
N MET A 1 39.20 33.82 -21.70
CA MET A 1 39.16 32.73 -20.70
C MET A 1 38.97 33.21 -19.25
N TYR A 2 39.45 34.42 -18.92
CA TYR A 2 39.38 35.03 -17.57
C TYR A 2 37.96 35.51 -17.17
N HIS A 3 37.12 35.93 -18.09
CA HIS A 3 35.75 36.38 -17.80
C HIS A 3 34.72 35.27 -17.48
N LYS A 4 35.01 34.03 -17.85
CA LYS A 4 34.13 32.89 -17.48
C LYS A 4 34.40 32.34 -16.07
N LEU A 5 35.55 32.64 -15.49
CA LEU A 5 35.90 32.26 -14.11
C LEU A 5 35.31 33.24 -13.08
N LEU A 6 35.22 34.53 -13.41
CA LEU A 6 34.69 35.56 -12.50
C LEU A 6 33.17 35.41 -12.22
N ASN A 7 32.39 34.88 -13.16
CA ASN A 7 30.95 34.65 -12.95
C ASN A 7 30.62 33.41 -12.09
N LYS A 8 31.58 32.53 -11.82
CA LYS A 8 31.41 31.42 -10.91
C LYS A 8 31.63 31.79 -9.43
N PHE A 9 32.26 32.92 -9.14
CA PHE A 9 32.58 33.36 -7.78
C PHE A 9 31.55 34.30 -7.14
N GLN A 10 30.51 34.72 -7.84
CA GLN A 10 29.48 35.64 -7.30
C GLN A 10 28.39 34.96 -6.43
N GLN A 11 28.49 33.64 -6.15
CA GLN A 11 27.52 32.90 -5.33
C GLN A 11 28.12 32.31 -4.04
N VAL A 12 29.25 32.80 -3.59
CA VAL A 12 29.93 32.32 -2.38
C VAL A 12 29.63 33.26 -1.22
N GLY A 13 28.92 32.74 -0.21
CA GLY A 13 28.75 33.44 1.08
C GLY A 13 29.83 32.98 2.08
N TYR A 14 30.30 33.89 2.94
CA TYR A 14 31.20 33.58 4.04
C TYR A 14 30.41 33.62 5.36
N ASN A 15 30.67 32.66 6.27
CA ASN A 15 30.23 32.78 7.64
C ASN A 15 31.19 33.71 8.43
N LYS A 16 30.84 34.03 9.70
CA LYS A 16 31.65 34.91 10.56
C LYS A 16 33.06 34.38 10.87
N GLU A 17 33.37 33.13 10.52
CA GLU A 17 34.64 32.44 10.76
C GLU A 17 35.45 32.25 9.46
N GLY A 18 35.00 32.81 8.31
CA GLY A 18 35.74 32.83 7.06
C GLY A 18 35.68 31.54 6.23
N TYR A 19 34.82 30.59 6.60
CA TYR A 19 34.64 29.37 5.79
C TYR A 19 33.75 29.61 4.59
N ILE A 20 34.16 29.03 3.45
CA ILE A 20 33.40 29.09 2.21
C ILE A 20 32.20 28.14 2.37
N ILE A 21 31.01 28.72 2.46
CA ILE A 21 29.75 27.93 2.36
C ILE A 21 29.30 28.01 0.92
N SER A 22 29.55 26.99 0.10
CA SER A 22 28.88 26.91 -1.19
C SER A 22 27.39 26.65 -0.95
N ARG A 23 26.51 27.45 -1.54
CA ARG A 23 25.05 27.18 -1.48
C ARG A 23 24.68 25.82 -2.07
N GLU A 24 25.54 25.23 -2.90
CA GLU A 24 25.37 23.88 -3.46
C GLU A 24 25.66 22.77 -2.42
N ALA A 25 26.44 23.04 -1.35
CA ALA A 25 26.70 22.10 -0.27
C ALA A 25 25.53 21.99 0.74
N LEU A 26 24.53 22.88 0.67
CA LEU A 26 23.38 22.90 1.60
C LEU A 26 22.16 22.13 1.11
N HIS A 27 22.16 21.62 -0.14
CA HIS A 27 21.11 20.77 -0.67
C HIS A 27 21.74 19.69 -1.58
N MET A 28 22.32 18.66 -0.99
CA MET A 28 22.51 17.40 -1.72
C MET A 28 21.12 16.86 -2.02
N LYS A 29 20.70 16.98 -3.27
CA LYS A 29 19.46 16.39 -3.74
C LYS A 29 19.69 14.89 -3.91
N ASP A 30 18.89 14.08 -3.25
CA ASP A 30 18.86 12.65 -3.51
C ASP A 30 18.16 12.39 -4.87
N PRO A 31 18.86 11.87 -5.88
CA PRO A 31 18.28 11.60 -7.18
C PRO A 31 17.14 10.58 -7.12
N ARG A 32 17.13 9.73 -6.09
CA ARG A 32 16.05 8.73 -5.88
C ARG A 32 14.71 9.41 -5.62
N ILE A 33 14.71 10.56 -4.94
CA ILE A 33 13.49 11.36 -4.71
C ILE A 33 12.98 11.98 -6.02
N GLU A 34 13.88 12.44 -6.91
CA GLU A 34 13.50 12.98 -8.21
C GLU A 34 12.90 11.87 -9.11
N THR A 35 13.48 10.67 -9.08
CA THR A 35 12.93 9.49 -9.77
C THR A 35 11.55 9.11 -9.24
N LEU A 36 11.37 9.08 -7.93
CA LEU A 36 10.07 8.78 -7.31
C LEU A 36 9.02 9.82 -7.70
N ALA A 37 9.36 11.11 -7.63
CA ALA A 37 8.46 12.17 -8.03
C ALA A 37 8.06 12.08 -9.51
N HIS A 38 9.01 11.73 -10.39
CA HIS A 38 8.75 11.49 -11.80
C HIS A 38 7.76 10.34 -12.00
N ASN A 39 7.98 9.20 -11.34
CA ASN A 39 7.11 8.02 -11.44
C ASN A 39 5.70 8.34 -10.93
N LEU A 40 5.56 9.02 -9.78
CA LEU A 40 4.27 9.38 -9.22
C LEU A 40 3.47 10.31 -10.15
N ILE A 41 4.09 11.33 -10.73
CA ILE A 41 3.42 12.29 -11.60
C ILE A 41 3.10 11.68 -12.97
N ASN A 42 4.08 11.01 -13.61
CA ASN A 42 3.96 10.63 -15.03
C ASN A 42 3.41 9.20 -15.21
N TYR A 43 3.66 8.31 -14.26
CA TYR A 43 3.16 6.93 -14.33
C TYR A 43 1.93 6.71 -13.43
N SER A 44 2.01 6.97 -12.12
CA SER A 44 0.93 6.63 -11.20
C SER A 44 -0.33 7.44 -11.47
N ILE A 45 -0.27 8.77 -11.43
CA ILE A 45 -1.43 9.63 -11.66
C ILE A 45 -1.56 10.12 -13.11
N ARG A 46 -0.54 9.96 -13.94
CA ARG A 46 -0.53 10.34 -15.37
C ARG A 46 -1.04 11.76 -15.59
N LEU A 47 -0.47 12.71 -14.85
CA LEU A 47 -0.89 14.12 -14.86
C LEU A 47 -0.76 14.73 -16.26
N GLN A 48 -1.83 15.32 -16.75
CA GLN A 48 -1.86 15.96 -18.07
C GLN A 48 -1.67 17.48 -17.96
N LYS A 49 -1.27 18.09 -19.07
CA LYS A 49 -1.14 19.55 -19.15
C LYS A 49 -2.48 20.23 -18.83
N GLY A 50 -2.45 21.21 -17.92
CA GLY A 50 -3.62 21.97 -17.49
C GLY A 50 -4.44 21.32 -16.38
N GLU A 51 -4.13 20.09 -15.98
CA GLU A 51 -4.80 19.41 -14.87
C GLU A 51 -4.30 19.88 -13.51
N LYS A 52 -5.15 19.76 -12.52
CA LYS A 52 -4.89 20.11 -11.13
C LYS A 52 -4.59 18.84 -10.30
N VAL A 53 -3.51 18.90 -9.53
CA VAL A 53 -3.14 17.84 -8.58
C VAL A 53 -3.06 18.38 -7.17
N LEU A 54 -3.75 17.73 -6.23
CA LEU A 54 -3.56 17.97 -4.80
C LEU A 54 -2.48 17.04 -4.26
N ILE A 55 -1.41 17.64 -3.75
CA ILE A 55 -0.33 16.94 -3.03
C ILE A 55 -0.58 17.16 -1.53
N GLU A 56 -1.04 16.13 -0.83
CA GLU A 56 -1.32 16.20 0.59
C GLU A 56 -0.27 15.41 1.37
N ASN A 57 0.46 16.07 2.24
CA ASN A 57 1.51 15.47 3.06
C ASN A 57 1.15 15.51 4.55
N PHE A 58 1.10 14.33 5.16
CA PHE A 58 0.98 14.15 6.60
C PHE A 58 2.37 13.88 7.17
N GLY A 59 3.05 14.94 7.60
CA GLY A 59 4.40 14.91 8.15
C GLY A 59 5.25 16.10 7.71
N LEU A 60 6.54 16.08 8.04
CA LEU A 60 7.43 17.22 7.84
C LEU A 60 8.39 17.08 6.64
N GLN A 61 8.29 16.00 5.87
CA GLN A 61 9.19 15.70 4.75
C GLN A 61 8.89 16.59 3.56
N LYS A 62 9.71 17.63 3.39
CA LYS A 62 9.52 18.65 2.35
C LYS A 62 10.18 18.29 1.02
N GLU A 63 11.17 17.41 1.05
CA GLU A 63 12.01 17.07 -0.10
C GLU A 63 11.17 16.47 -1.24
N LEU A 64 10.40 15.43 -0.95
CA LEU A 64 9.52 14.79 -1.94
C LEU A 64 8.40 15.73 -2.39
N VAL A 65 7.77 16.47 -1.47
CA VAL A 65 6.73 17.46 -1.83
C VAL A 65 7.29 18.50 -2.80
N THR A 66 8.51 19.00 -2.54
CA THR A 66 9.18 19.97 -3.41
C THR A 66 9.49 19.38 -4.79
N ALA A 67 9.93 18.11 -4.84
CA ALA A 67 10.20 17.41 -6.10
C ALA A 67 8.90 17.21 -6.90
N LEU A 68 7.81 16.77 -6.24
CA LEU A 68 6.49 16.60 -6.86
C LEU A 68 5.94 17.91 -7.45
N VAL A 69 6.07 19.02 -6.74
CA VAL A 69 5.65 20.33 -7.24
C VAL A 69 6.40 20.70 -8.53
N LYS A 70 7.74 20.48 -8.56
CA LYS A 70 8.55 20.75 -9.74
C LYS A 70 8.17 19.86 -10.91
N GLU A 71 7.98 18.57 -10.64
CA GLU A 71 7.61 17.60 -11.66
C GLU A 71 6.20 17.86 -12.21
N ALA A 72 5.24 18.24 -11.36
CA ALA A 72 3.90 18.63 -11.80
C ALA A 72 3.93 19.85 -12.74
N TYR A 73 4.75 20.87 -12.45
CA TYR A 73 4.96 21.99 -13.37
C TYR A 73 5.65 21.57 -14.66
N ALA A 74 6.62 20.65 -14.59
CA ALA A 74 7.28 20.12 -15.79
C ALA A 74 6.31 19.36 -16.70
N ALA A 75 5.34 18.64 -16.11
CA ALA A 75 4.24 17.99 -16.83
C ALA A 75 3.19 19.01 -17.36
N GLY A 76 3.30 20.28 -16.99
CA GLY A 76 2.37 21.35 -17.38
C GLY A 76 1.09 21.39 -16.56
N GLY A 77 1.03 20.70 -15.43
CA GLY A 77 -0.08 20.71 -14.49
C GLY A 77 -0.02 21.83 -13.46
N PHE A 78 -1.04 21.92 -12.63
CA PHE A 78 -1.19 22.91 -11.57
C PHE A 78 -1.17 22.23 -10.20
N PRO A 79 -0.02 22.20 -9.48
CA PRO A 79 0.04 21.61 -8.16
C PRO A 79 -0.59 22.51 -7.08
N PHE A 80 -1.39 21.89 -6.23
CA PHE A 80 -1.90 22.44 -4.97
C PHE A 80 -1.31 21.61 -3.84
N VAL A 81 -0.92 22.25 -2.73
CA VAL A 81 -0.22 21.58 -1.63
C VAL A 81 -0.98 21.79 -0.33
N SER A 82 -1.21 20.70 0.39
CA SER A 82 -1.71 20.67 1.76
C SER A 82 -0.69 19.98 2.66
N LEU A 83 -0.17 20.72 3.65
CA LEU A 83 0.75 20.18 4.65
C LEU A 83 -0.02 19.99 5.95
N LYS A 84 -0.09 18.77 6.43
CA LYS A 84 -0.75 18.37 7.67
C LYS A 84 0.27 17.74 8.62
N ASP A 85 -0.01 17.83 9.90
CA ASP A 85 0.81 17.25 10.95
C ASP A 85 -0.04 16.36 11.86
N HIS A 86 0.44 15.15 12.18
CA HIS A 86 -0.31 14.17 12.97
C HIS A 86 -0.66 14.65 14.38
N GLN A 87 0.18 15.47 15.03
CA GLN A 87 -0.11 16.02 16.35
C GLN A 87 -1.18 17.09 16.28
N VAL A 88 -1.15 17.91 15.20
CA VAL A 88 -2.19 18.90 14.94
C VAL A 88 -3.52 18.20 14.62
N ASP A 89 -3.50 17.18 13.76
CA ASP A 89 -4.68 16.38 13.44
C ASP A 89 -5.27 15.71 14.68
N ARG A 90 -4.41 15.11 15.53
CA ARG A 90 -4.85 14.55 16.80
C ARG A 90 -5.56 15.60 17.66
N SER A 91 -5.01 16.80 17.74
CA SER A 91 -5.62 17.90 18.51
C SER A 91 -6.99 18.29 17.97
N LEU A 92 -7.16 18.32 16.64
CA LEU A 92 -8.45 18.52 15.98
C LEU A 92 -9.43 17.38 16.29
N LEU A 93 -8.99 16.13 16.14
CA LEU A 93 -9.80 14.94 16.44
C LEU A 93 -10.27 14.90 17.89
N MET A 94 -9.42 15.29 18.85
CA MET A 94 -9.74 15.35 20.26
C MET A 94 -10.76 16.44 20.60
N GLY A 95 -10.76 17.56 19.88
CA GLY A 95 -11.61 18.73 20.19
C GLY A 95 -12.87 18.87 19.33
N ALA A 96 -12.89 18.33 18.12
CA ALA A 96 -13.95 18.58 17.17
C ALA A 96 -15.30 17.95 17.58
N THR A 97 -16.36 18.68 17.36
CA THR A 97 -17.74 18.18 17.39
C THR A 97 -18.14 17.60 16.04
N GLU A 98 -19.24 16.86 15.96
CA GLU A 98 -19.79 16.39 14.68
C GLU A 98 -20.04 17.54 13.70
N GLU A 99 -20.65 18.64 14.17
CA GLU A 99 -20.86 19.84 13.36
C GLU A 99 -19.54 20.40 12.81
N HIS A 100 -18.47 20.43 13.60
CA HIS A 100 -17.16 20.90 13.15
C HIS A 100 -16.57 19.94 12.10
N PHE A 101 -16.68 18.62 12.28
CA PHE A 101 -16.26 17.66 11.26
C PHE A 101 -17.04 17.82 9.95
N GLU A 102 -18.33 18.12 10.01
CA GLU A 102 -19.14 18.42 8.83
C GLU A 102 -18.63 19.66 8.08
N GLN A 103 -18.25 20.73 8.81
CA GLN A 103 -17.67 21.93 8.22
C GLN A 103 -16.30 21.67 7.59
N ILE A 104 -15.42 20.89 8.26
CA ILE A 104 -14.13 20.46 7.70
C ILE A 104 -14.36 19.65 6.42
N ALA A 105 -15.29 18.69 6.45
CA ALA A 105 -15.62 17.86 5.30
C ALA A 105 -16.15 18.71 4.13
N ALA A 106 -17.01 19.70 4.39
CA ALA A 106 -17.51 20.59 3.34
C ALA A 106 -16.40 21.41 2.68
N TYR A 107 -15.48 21.95 3.49
CA TYR A 107 -14.33 22.70 3.01
C TYR A 107 -13.39 21.82 2.17
N GLU A 108 -12.94 20.66 2.69
CA GLU A 108 -12.02 19.77 2.00
C GLU A 108 -12.68 19.16 0.75
N ALA A 109 -13.97 18.82 0.79
CA ALA A 109 -14.71 18.36 -0.37
C ALA A 109 -14.80 19.40 -1.48
N SER A 110 -14.87 20.70 -1.15
CA SER A 110 -14.87 21.77 -2.14
C SER A 110 -13.55 21.82 -2.91
N VAL A 111 -12.42 21.60 -2.22
CA VAL A 111 -11.11 21.52 -2.83
C VAL A 111 -10.99 20.24 -3.65
N MET A 112 -11.33 19.07 -3.07
CA MET A 112 -11.19 17.77 -3.75
C MET A 112 -12.01 17.67 -5.03
N LYS A 113 -13.20 18.26 -5.09
CA LYS A 113 -14.05 18.27 -6.30
C LYS A 113 -13.42 18.98 -7.48
N ASP A 114 -12.49 19.90 -7.25
CA ASP A 114 -11.82 20.71 -8.26
C ASP A 114 -10.49 20.07 -8.73
N MET A 115 -10.11 18.91 -8.18
CA MET A 115 -8.86 18.22 -8.51
C MET A 115 -9.08 17.09 -9.50
N ASP A 116 -8.18 17.01 -10.50
CA ASP A 116 -8.12 15.91 -11.47
C ASP A 116 -7.32 14.73 -10.92
N ALA A 117 -6.34 15.03 -10.05
CA ALA A 117 -5.46 14.04 -9.46
C ALA A 117 -5.13 14.35 -7.98
N TYR A 118 -4.69 13.30 -7.26
CA TYR A 118 -4.32 13.38 -5.85
C TYR A 118 -3.09 12.53 -5.55
N ILE A 119 -2.16 13.08 -4.75
CA ILE A 119 -1.02 12.36 -4.18
C ILE A 119 -1.05 12.51 -2.67
N GLY A 120 -1.20 11.40 -1.95
CA GLY A 120 -1.22 11.38 -0.49
C GLY A 120 0.06 10.78 0.10
N LEU A 121 0.88 11.61 0.77
CA LEU A 121 2.08 11.17 1.48
C LEU A 121 1.75 10.92 2.95
N ARG A 122 2.16 9.77 3.49
CA ARG A 122 1.99 9.38 4.89
C ARG A 122 3.37 9.20 5.51
N SER A 123 3.85 10.21 6.23
CA SER A 123 5.23 10.29 6.72
C SER A 123 5.35 10.64 8.20
N GLY A 124 4.35 10.29 9.00
CA GLY A 124 4.35 10.55 10.44
C GLY A 124 5.41 9.76 11.19
N ASP A 125 6.12 10.43 12.10
CA ASP A 125 7.22 9.82 12.87
C ASP A 125 6.76 8.90 14.01
N ASN A 126 5.46 8.92 14.33
CA ASN A 126 4.86 8.07 15.36
C ASN A 126 3.58 7.42 14.83
N ILE A 127 3.60 6.11 14.64
CA ILE A 127 2.44 5.34 14.16
C ILE A 127 1.28 5.32 15.17
N ASN A 128 1.56 5.61 16.45
CA ASN A 128 0.58 5.60 17.53
C ASN A 128 0.09 7.02 17.90
N GLU A 129 0.38 8.05 17.10
CA GLU A 129 0.06 9.43 17.45
C GLU A 129 -1.43 9.66 17.74
N GLN A 130 -2.29 8.87 17.13
CA GLN A 130 -3.75 8.97 17.30
C GLN A 130 -4.35 7.83 18.15
N ALA A 131 -3.53 7.00 18.79
CA ALA A 131 -4.00 5.81 19.51
C ALA A 131 -4.91 6.09 20.72
N ASP A 132 -4.83 7.27 21.30
CA ASP A 132 -5.65 7.72 22.42
C ASP A 132 -6.86 8.57 22.01
N VAL A 133 -7.08 8.78 20.70
CA VAL A 133 -8.28 9.45 20.21
C VAL A 133 -9.49 8.53 20.45
N PRO A 134 -10.57 9.01 21.10
CA PRO A 134 -11.76 8.20 21.36
C PRO A 134 -12.34 7.60 20.07
N SER A 135 -12.64 6.30 20.10
CA SER A 135 -13.16 5.55 18.94
C SER A 135 -14.42 6.19 18.33
N GLU A 136 -15.28 6.77 19.15
CA GLU A 136 -16.48 7.47 18.68
C GLU A 136 -16.12 8.69 17.80
N ARG A 137 -15.08 9.44 18.15
CA ARG A 137 -14.61 10.58 17.34
C ARG A 137 -13.98 10.11 16.02
N MET A 138 -13.21 9.03 16.06
CA MET A 138 -12.67 8.40 14.85
C MET A 138 -13.77 7.93 13.91
N LYS A 139 -14.85 7.37 14.48
CA LYS A 139 -16.04 6.95 13.72
C LYS A 139 -16.74 8.14 13.06
N ILE A 140 -16.99 9.23 13.81
CA ILE A 140 -17.62 10.46 13.26
C ILE A 140 -16.74 11.04 12.15
N HIS A 141 -15.42 11.18 12.36
CA HIS A 141 -14.48 11.64 11.34
C HIS A 141 -14.52 10.74 10.09
N GLY A 142 -14.54 9.42 10.25
CA GLY A 142 -14.65 8.48 9.16
C GLY A 142 -15.94 8.60 8.35
N GLN A 143 -17.06 8.88 9.01
CA GLN A 143 -18.39 9.06 8.38
C GLN A 143 -18.58 10.43 7.74
N THR A 144 -17.85 11.43 8.18
CA THR A 144 -17.88 12.81 7.65
C THR A 144 -16.75 13.01 6.64
N VAL A 145 -15.55 13.37 7.09
CA VAL A 145 -14.40 13.65 6.22
C VAL A 145 -14.01 12.44 5.39
N GLY A 146 -13.82 11.28 6.02
CA GLY A 146 -13.43 10.04 5.35
C GLY A 146 -14.39 9.63 4.24
N LYS A 147 -15.71 9.72 4.50
CA LYS A 147 -16.73 9.39 3.50
C LYS A 147 -16.86 10.50 2.46
N LYS A 148 -17.18 11.73 2.88
CA LYS A 148 -17.60 12.81 1.96
C LYS A 148 -16.46 13.34 1.07
N VAL A 149 -15.21 13.27 1.54
CA VAL A 149 -14.04 13.75 0.77
C VAL A 149 -13.38 12.59 0.03
N HIS A 150 -13.05 11.51 0.75
CA HIS A 150 -12.25 10.45 0.15
C HIS A 150 -13.09 9.41 -0.59
N ARG A 151 -14.09 8.76 0.07
CA ARG A 151 -14.88 7.69 -0.57
C ARG A 151 -15.81 8.18 -1.66
N ASP A 152 -16.48 9.33 -1.46
CA ASP A 152 -17.50 9.82 -2.40
C ASP A 152 -16.88 10.68 -3.53
N ILE A 153 -15.66 11.24 -3.36
CA ILE A 153 -15.02 12.12 -4.34
C ILE A 153 -13.68 11.60 -4.79
N ARG A 154 -12.67 11.54 -3.90
CA ARG A 154 -11.29 11.19 -4.29
C ARG A 154 -11.22 9.84 -5.00
N VAL A 155 -11.75 8.79 -4.37
CA VAL A 155 -11.64 7.42 -4.90
C VAL A 155 -12.34 7.27 -6.26
N PRO A 156 -13.61 7.68 -6.45
CA PRO A 156 -14.29 7.43 -7.71
C PRO A 156 -14.06 8.50 -8.81
N LYS A 157 -13.52 9.68 -8.47
CA LYS A 157 -13.52 10.83 -9.39
C LYS A 157 -12.15 11.42 -9.69
N THR A 158 -11.10 11.00 -9.01
CA THR A 158 -9.73 11.47 -9.26
C THR A 158 -8.81 10.30 -9.58
N ARG A 159 -7.74 10.56 -10.32
CA ARG A 159 -6.61 9.64 -10.37
C ARG A 159 -5.79 9.89 -9.11
N TRP A 160 -5.58 8.87 -8.31
CA TRP A 160 -4.91 9.08 -7.03
C TRP A 160 -3.84 8.03 -6.77
N VAL A 161 -2.84 8.41 -5.99
CA VAL A 161 -1.84 7.51 -5.43
C VAL A 161 -1.57 7.89 -3.98
N VAL A 162 -1.42 6.88 -3.13
CA VAL A 162 -0.99 7.06 -1.74
C VAL A 162 0.29 6.26 -1.49
N LEU A 163 1.17 6.83 -0.67
CA LEU A 163 2.43 6.17 -0.32
C LEU A 163 2.86 6.57 1.09
N ARG A 164 3.68 5.69 1.68
CA ARG A 164 4.49 6.03 2.84
C ARG A 164 5.70 6.84 2.39
N TYR A 165 6.37 7.50 3.32
CA TYR A 165 7.70 8.05 3.11
C TYR A 165 8.62 7.59 4.25
N PRO A 166 9.87 7.19 3.97
CA PRO A 166 10.72 6.54 4.96
C PRO A 166 11.00 7.46 6.15
N ASN A 167 10.92 6.89 7.33
CA ASN A 167 11.21 7.56 8.59
C ASN A 167 11.72 6.56 9.64
N ALA A 168 12.15 7.06 10.78
CA ALA A 168 12.70 6.23 11.86
C ALA A 168 11.66 5.24 12.43
N SER A 169 10.37 5.60 12.44
CA SER A 169 9.32 4.72 12.94
C SER A 169 9.15 3.48 12.05
N MET A 170 9.14 3.67 10.73
CA MET A 170 9.07 2.57 9.77
C MET A 170 10.33 1.69 9.83
N ALA A 171 11.52 2.29 9.94
CA ALA A 171 12.76 1.54 10.09
C ALA A 171 12.76 0.66 11.34
N GLN A 172 12.21 1.16 12.47
CA GLN A 172 12.06 0.39 13.70
C GLN A 172 11.09 -0.79 13.55
N LEU A 173 9.95 -0.58 12.89
CA LEU A 173 9.00 -1.66 12.58
C LEU A 173 9.63 -2.74 11.72
N ALA A 174 10.36 -2.33 10.68
CA ALA A 174 11.09 -3.22 9.79
C ALA A 174 12.34 -3.86 10.43
N LYS A 175 12.69 -3.48 11.68
CA LYS A 175 13.91 -3.93 12.41
C LYS A 175 15.20 -3.61 11.64
N MET A 176 15.23 -2.47 10.95
CA MET A 176 16.34 -1.99 10.13
C MET A 176 16.93 -0.70 10.70
N SER A 177 18.17 -0.36 10.33
CA SER A 177 18.70 0.99 10.52
C SER A 177 17.94 1.95 9.58
N THR A 178 17.91 3.25 9.93
CA THR A 178 17.22 4.26 9.10
C THR A 178 17.78 4.29 7.68
N GLU A 179 19.12 4.26 7.54
CA GLU A 179 19.80 4.27 6.24
C GLU A 179 19.47 3.02 5.40
N ALA A 180 19.54 1.83 6.01
CA ALA A 180 19.20 0.58 5.32
C ALA A 180 17.72 0.53 4.90
N PHE A 181 16.82 1.08 5.74
CA PHE A 181 15.40 1.16 5.40
C PHE A 181 15.15 2.15 4.26
N GLU A 182 15.85 3.29 4.25
CA GLU A 182 15.75 4.28 3.19
C GLU A 182 16.22 3.71 1.83
N ASP A 183 17.36 3.00 1.82
CA ASP A 183 17.84 2.32 0.61
C ASP A 183 16.83 1.30 0.11
N PHE A 184 16.34 0.43 0.97
CA PHE A 184 15.28 -0.53 0.67
C PHE A 184 14.02 0.16 0.12
N TYR A 185 13.55 1.22 0.77
CA TYR A 185 12.36 1.95 0.36
C TYR A 185 12.47 2.47 -1.08
N PHE A 186 13.60 3.09 -1.43
CA PHE A 186 13.78 3.61 -2.77
C PHE A 186 13.97 2.51 -3.83
N GLU A 187 14.57 1.38 -3.49
CA GLU A 187 14.59 0.22 -4.40
C GLU A 187 13.17 -0.27 -4.71
N VAL A 188 12.35 -0.41 -3.69
CA VAL A 188 10.96 -0.88 -3.82
C VAL A 188 10.09 0.14 -4.55
N CYS A 189 10.14 1.42 -4.15
CA CYS A 189 9.23 2.44 -4.67
C CYS A 189 9.63 2.99 -6.05
N ASN A 190 10.89 2.85 -6.45
CA ASN A 190 11.41 3.23 -7.76
C ASN A 190 11.50 2.08 -8.76
N LEU A 191 10.90 0.92 -8.44
CA LEU A 191 10.78 -0.18 -9.38
C LEU A 191 10.14 0.29 -10.71
N ASP A 192 10.52 -0.34 -11.82
CA ASP A 192 9.83 -0.14 -13.10
C ASP A 192 8.44 -0.79 -13.07
N TYR A 193 7.48 -0.04 -12.52
CA TYR A 193 6.08 -0.47 -12.45
C TYR A 193 5.44 -0.68 -13.83
N GLY A 194 5.93 0.01 -14.86
CA GLY A 194 5.46 -0.22 -16.23
C GLY A 194 5.87 -1.57 -16.80
N LYS A 195 7.05 -2.08 -16.41
CA LYS A 195 7.50 -3.44 -16.72
C LYS A 195 6.67 -4.47 -15.95
N MET A 196 6.46 -4.25 -14.65
CA MET A 196 5.64 -5.12 -13.80
C MET A 196 4.19 -5.18 -14.30
N ASP A 197 3.59 -4.05 -14.65
CA ASP A 197 2.24 -3.96 -15.20
C ASP A 197 2.00 -4.89 -16.37
N LYS A 198 2.94 -4.90 -17.32
CA LYS A 198 2.90 -5.79 -18.49
C LYS A 198 3.10 -7.26 -18.12
N ALA A 199 3.98 -7.55 -17.17
CA ALA A 199 4.22 -8.92 -16.71
C ALA A 199 2.99 -9.51 -16.00
N MET A 200 2.19 -8.68 -15.32
CA MET A 200 0.95 -9.08 -14.65
C MET A 200 -0.20 -9.43 -15.61
N ASP A 201 -0.19 -8.95 -16.84
CA ASP A 201 -1.28 -9.21 -17.80
C ASP A 201 -1.55 -10.70 -17.96
N ASN A 202 -0.52 -11.53 -18.06
CA ASN A 202 -0.67 -12.98 -18.19
C ASN A 202 -1.27 -13.63 -16.95
N LEU A 203 -0.93 -13.14 -15.75
CA LEU A 203 -1.50 -13.65 -14.51
C LEU A 203 -2.98 -13.27 -14.39
N VAL A 204 -3.34 -12.03 -14.73
CA VAL A 204 -4.73 -11.57 -14.79
C VAL A 204 -5.54 -12.42 -15.78
N GLU A 205 -5.01 -12.66 -16.98
CA GLU A 205 -5.66 -13.49 -17.98
C GLU A 205 -5.88 -14.92 -17.50
N LEU A 206 -4.87 -15.51 -16.83
CA LEU A 206 -4.96 -16.86 -16.27
C LEU A 206 -5.98 -16.92 -15.12
N MET A 207 -5.93 -15.99 -14.17
CA MET A 207 -6.90 -15.93 -13.07
C MET A 207 -8.33 -15.78 -13.56
N ASN A 208 -8.56 -14.94 -14.58
CA ASN A 208 -9.92 -14.75 -15.15
C ASN A 208 -10.47 -16.00 -15.87
N LYS A 209 -9.62 -16.97 -16.22
CA LYS A 209 -10.02 -18.25 -16.83
C LYS A 209 -10.15 -19.38 -15.81
N THR A 210 -9.62 -19.19 -14.59
CA THR A 210 -9.52 -20.20 -13.56
C THR A 210 -10.85 -20.33 -12.79
N ASP A 211 -11.29 -21.55 -12.59
CA ASP A 211 -12.36 -21.84 -11.63
C ASP A 211 -11.76 -22.18 -10.26
N LYS A 212 -10.97 -23.25 -10.20
CA LYS A 212 -10.51 -23.84 -8.94
C LYS A 212 -9.08 -23.40 -8.59
N VAL A 213 -8.93 -22.89 -7.38
CA VAL A 213 -7.61 -22.61 -6.77
C VAL A 213 -7.37 -23.58 -5.63
N ARG A 214 -6.13 -24.10 -5.54
CA ARG A 214 -5.65 -24.80 -4.35
C ARG A 214 -4.34 -24.17 -3.88
N LEU A 215 -4.29 -23.86 -2.59
CA LEU A 215 -3.09 -23.42 -1.89
C LEU A 215 -2.60 -24.57 -1.00
N ALA A 216 -1.32 -24.95 -1.14
CA ALA A 216 -0.72 -26.02 -0.36
C ALA A 216 0.61 -25.57 0.25
N GLY A 217 0.90 -26.01 1.47
CA GLY A 217 2.13 -25.69 2.18
C GLY A 217 2.10 -26.16 3.63
N PRO A 218 3.09 -25.83 4.45
CA PRO A 218 3.07 -26.20 5.87
C PRO A 218 1.80 -25.68 6.58
N GLY A 219 0.98 -26.58 7.10
CA GLY A 219 -0.28 -26.22 7.77
C GLY A 219 -1.36 -25.66 6.85
N THR A 220 -1.15 -25.70 5.53
CA THR A 220 -2.07 -25.15 4.53
C THR A 220 -2.46 -26.23 3.52
N ASP A 221 -3.76 -26.49 3.42
CA ASP A 221 -4.40 -27.19 2.30
C ASP A 221 -5.80 -26.60 2.15
N LEU A 222 -5.91 -25.60 1.25
CA LEU A 222 -7.09 -24.78 1.06
C LEU A 222 -7.52 -24.82 -0.39
N THR A 223 -8.82 -25.00 -0.61
CA THR A 223 -9.41 -24.97 -1.96
C THR A 223 -10.58 -24.01 -2.02
N PHE A 224 -10.72 -23.32 -3.15
CA PHE A 224 -11.82 -22.40 -3.41
C PHE A 224 -11.98 -22.15 -4.92
N SER A 225 -13.08 -21.54 -5.33
CA SER A 225 -13.34 -21.07 -6.69
C SER A 225 -13.13 -19.57 -6.77
N ILE A 226 -12.58 -19.09 -7.89
CA ILE A 226 -12.54 -17.66 -8.26
C ILE A 226 -13.37 -17.40 -9.53
N LYS A 227 -14.20 -18.37 -9.92
CA LYS A 227 -14.95 -18.32 -11.15
C LYS A 227 -15.84 -17.09 -11.22
N ASP A 228 -15.78 -16.43 -12.38
CA ASP A 228 -16.58 -15.23 -12.71
C ASP A 228 -16.33 -14.01 -11.79
N ILE A 229 -15.29 -14.04 -10.95
CA ILE A 229 -14.81 -12.88 -10.17
C ILE A 229 -13.59 -12.29 -10.89
N PRO A 230 -13.60 -11.00 -11.26
CA PRO A 230 -12.50 -10.40 -12.00
C PRO A 230 -11.17 -10.45 -11.23
N ALA A 231 -10.08 -10.63 -11.96
CA ALA A 231 -8.74 -10.45 -11.45
C ALA A 231 -8.26 -9.02 -11.76
N ILE A 232 -7.71 -8.35 -10.77
CA ILE A 232 -7.28 -6.95 -10.80
C ILE A 232 -5.79 -6.89 -10.52
N LYS A 233 -5.03 -6.15 -11.32
CA LYS A 233 -3.61 -5.91 -11.08
C LYS A 233 -3.38 -4.60 -10.33
N CYS A 234 -2.50 -4.65 -9.36
CA CYS A 234 -2.00 -3.52 -8.59
C CYS A 234 -0.54 -3.27 -8.97
N SER A 235 -0.30 -2.26 -9.80
CA SER A 235 0.97 -2.00 -10.46
C SER A 235 1.45 -0.55 -10.32
N GLY A 236 1.23 0.08 -9.17
CA GLY A 236 1.73 1.42 -8.86
C GLY A 236 0.82 2.57 -9.29
N HIS A 237 -0.47 2.30 -9.54
CA HIS A 237 -1.44 3.33 -9.88
C HIS A 237 -2.19 3.89 -8.67
N LEU A 238 -2.49 3.09 -7.66
CA LEU A 238 -3.22 3.51 -6.46
C LEU A 238 -2.31 3.57 -5.22
N ASN A 239 -1.39 2.63 -5.12
CA ASN A 239 -0.45 2.53 -4.01
C ASN A 239 1.00 2.52 -4.51
N ILE A 240 1.93 3.04 -3.69
CA ILE A 240 3.37 2.85 -3.80
C ILE A 240 3.91 2.55 -2.38
N PRO A 241 4.59 1.38 -2.18
CA PRO A 241 4.85 0.33 -3.16
C PRO A 241 3.58 -0.41 -3.59
N ASP A 242 3.75 -1.16 -4.68
CA ASP A 242 2.70 -2.00 -5.24
C ASP A 242 3.31 -3.32 -5.75
N GLY A 243 2.50 -4.23 -6.28
CA GLY A 243 3.00 -5.48 -6.83
C GLY A 243 2.19 -6.71 -6.39
N GLU A 244 0.91 -6.75 -6.79
CA GLU A 244 0.04 -7.91 -6.58
C GLU A 244 -1.01 -8.01 -7.68
N VAL A 245 -1.55 -9.22 -7.83
CA VAL A 245 -2.77 -9.45 -8.59
C VAL A 245 -3.79 -10.10 -7.67
N TYR A 246 -4.95 -9.48 -7.52
CA TYR A 246 -6.01 -9.97 -6.64
C TYR A 246 -7.30 -10.32 -7.39
N SER A 247 -8.08 -11.16 -6.76
CA SER A 247 -9.47 -11.49 -7.05
C SER A 247 -10.16 -11.78 -5.72
N ALA A 248 -11.35 -12.33 -5.74
CA ALA A 248 -11.99 -12.82 -4.52
C ALA A 248 -12.48 -14.26 -4.71
N PRO A 249 -12.49 -15.10 -3.66
CA PRO A 249 -13.14 -16.39 -3.72
C PRO A 249 -14.65 -16.24 -3.90
N VAL A 250 -15.26 -17.13 -4.66
CA VAL A 250 -16.72 -17.32 -4.60
C VAL A 250 -17.08 -17.59 -3.13
N ARG A 251 -17.97 -16.77 -2.57
CA ARG A 251 -18.15 -16.63 -1.11
C ARG A 251 -18.24 -17.95 -0.35
N ASP A 252 -19.04 -18.92 -0.83
CA ASP A 252 -19.32 -20.17 -0.14
C ASP A 252 -18.43 -21.34 -0.61
N SER A 253 -17.40 -21.07 -1.46
CA SER A 253 -16.57 -22.11 -2.07
C SER A 253 -15.37 -22.53 -1.23
N VAL A 254 -14.97 -21.74 -0.24
CA VAL A 254 -13.71 -21.93 0.51
C VAL A 254 -13.83 -23.12 1.47
N ASN A 255 -12.90 -24.08 1.35
CA ASN A 255 -12.83 -25.26 2.22
C ASN A 255 -11.37 -25.64 2.49
N GLY A 256 -11.09 -26.05 3.72
CA GLY A 256 -9.76 -26.48 4.16
C GLY A 256 -9.16 -25.56 5.21
N THR A 257 -7.84 -25.61 5.34
CA THR A 257 -7.11 -24.86 6.38
C THR A 257 -5.99 -24.04 5.74
N VAL A 258 -5.76 -22.83 6.26
CA VAL A 258 -4.61 -21.99 5.92
C VAL A 258 -3.88 -21.55 7.18
N SER A 259 -2.55 -21.66 7.15
CA SER A 259 -1.65 -21.14 8.19
C SER A 259 -0.83 -19.98 7.63
N TYR A 260 -0.79 -18.88 8.39
CA TYR A 260 -0.01 -17.70 8.01
C TYR A 260 1.29 -17.67 8.81
N ASN A 261 2.36 -17.28 8.15
CA ASN A 261 3.71 -17.31 8.69
C ASN A 261 4.35 -15.93 8.83
N THR A 262 3.56 -14.88 8.71
CA THR A 262 3.97 -13.50 8.96
C THR A 262 3.29 -12.93 10.20
N PRO A 263 3.95 -12.00 10.94
CA PRO A 263 3.28 -11.19 11.95
C PRO A 263 2.18 -10.34 11.29
N SER A 264 0.99 -10.32 11.88
CA SER A 264 -0.18 -9.64 11.31
C SER A 264 -0.69 -8.58 12.30
N PRO A 265 -0.28 -7.31 12.17
CA PRO A 265 -0.76 -6.24 13.03
C PRO A 265 -2.22 -5.90 12.72
N TYR A 266 -3.04 -5.74 13.78
CA TYR A 266 -4.42 -5.30 13.67
C TYR A 266 -4.83 -4.53 14.92
N ASN A 267 -5.33 -3.30 14.75
CA ASN A 267 -5.79 -2.43 15.85
C ASN A 267 -4.80 -2.33 17.03
N GLY A 268 -3.51 -2.12 16.73
CA GLY A 268 -2.46 -1.96 17.76
C GLY A 268 -2.01 -3.25 18.45
N TYR A 269 -2.45 -4.41 17.96
CA TYR A 269 -1.99 -5.72 18.43
C TYR A 269 -1.39 -6.52 17.28
N THR A 270 -0.31 -7.25 17.52
CA THR A 270 0.31 -8.12 16.50
C THR A 270 -0.07 -9.57 16.75
N PHE A 271 -0.78 -10.16 15.79
CA PHE A 271 -1.10 -11.57 15.78
C PHE A 271 0.03 -12.37 15.13
N GLU A 272 0.30 -13.54 15.67
CA GLU A 272 1.30 -14.50 15.17
C GLU A 272 0.70 -15.89 15.14
N ASN A 273 1.23 -16.75 14.26
CA ASN A 273 0.79 -18.14 14.11
C ASN A 273 -0.74 -18.24 13.85
N VAL A 274 -1.25 -17.35 13.02
CA VAL A 274 -2.67 -17.37 12.68
C VAL A 274 -2.96 -18.58 11.81
N GLN A 275 -3.97 -19.36 12.21
CA GLN A 275 -4.50 -20.46 11.42
C GLN A 275 -6.03 -20.36 11.35
N LEU A 276 -6.56 -20.51 10.14
CA LEU A 276 -8.00 -20.45 9.88
C LEU A 276 -8.45 -21.75 9.20
N THR A 277 -9.54 -22.34 9.71
CA THR A 277 -10.19 -23.49 9.06
C THR A 277 -11.54 -23.04 8.50
N PHE A 278 -11.77 -23.36 7.24
CA PHE A 278 -12.96 -22.98 6.47
C PHE A 278 -13.83 -24.18 6.16
N LYS A 279 -15.13 -23.95 6.19
CA LYS A 279 -16.14 -24.89 5.70
C LYS A 279 -17.23 -24.12 4.97
N ASN A 280 -17.42 -24.41 3.68
CA ASN A 280 -18.41 -23.73 2.83
C ASN A 280 -18.30 -22.20 2.94
N GLY A 281 -17.10 -21.68 2.80
CA GLY A 281 -16.77 -20.25 2.83
C GLY A 281 -16.57 -19.65 4.22
N GLN A 282 -17.13 -20.25 5.27
CA GLN A 282 -17.12 -19.68 6.60
C GLN A 282 -15.91 -20.15 7.42
N ILE A 283 -15.27 -19.24 8.14
CA ILE A 283 -14.28 -19.53 9.18
C ILE A 283 -15.01 -20.24 10.34
N VAL A 284 -14.76 -21.54 10.49
CA VAL A 284 -15.34 -22.37 11.57
C VAL A 284 -14.39 -22.50 12.76
N GLU A 285 -13.09 -22.27 12.54
CA GLU A 285 -12.07 -22.25 13.59
C GLU A 285 -11.01 -21.21 13.25
N ALA A 286 -10.63 -20.42 14.24
CA ALA A 286 -9.55 -19.43 14.14
C ALA A 286 -8.68 -19.52 15.41
N THR A 287 -7.37 -19.71 15.22
CA THR A 287 -6.38 -19.77 16.29
C THR A 287 -5.23 -18.79 16.01
N ALA A 288 -4.61 -18.28 17.06
CA ALA A 288 -3.45 -17.40 17.01
C ALA A 288 -2.74 -17.39 18.37
N ASN A 289 -1.69 -16.59 18.52
CA ASN A 289 -1.08 -16.29 19.83
C ASN A 289 -2.09 -15.70 20.84
N ASP A 290 -3.19 -15.07 20.38
CA ASP A 290 -4.34 -14.65 21.19
C ASP A 290 -5.63 -15.09 20.48
N THR A 291 -6.03 -16.34 20.74
CA THR A 291 -7.20 -16.97 20.10
C THR A 291 -8.52 -16.30 20.50
N GLU A 292 -8.65 -15.80 21.72
CA GLU A 292 -9.87 -15.11 22.14
C GLU A 292 -10.04 -13.78 21.40
N ARG A 293 -8.96 -13.02 21.30
CA ARG A 293 -8.96 -11.72 20.64
C ARG A 293 -9.21 -11.82 19.14
N ILE A 294 -8.59 -12.80 18.44
CA ILE A 294 -8.81 -12.97 17.00
C ILE A 294 -10.27 -13.36 16.69
N ASN A 295 -10.89 -14.21 17.52
CA ASN A 295 -12.30 -14.55 17.34
C ASN A 295 -13.23 -13.36 17.56
N LYS A 296 -12.92 -12.44 18.49
CA LYS A 296 -13.69 -11.20 18.65
C LYS A 296 -13.66 -10.33 17.40
N ILE A 297 -12.55 -10.33 16.66
CA ILE A 297 -12.45 -9.61 15.38
C ILE A 297 -13.37 -10.27 14.34
N PHE A 298 -13.31 -11.59 14.20
CA PHE A 298 -14.16 -12.33 13.27
C PHE A 298 -15.64 -12.37 13.66
N ASP A 299 -15.98 -11.99 14.89
CA ASP A 299 -17.37 -11.84 15.37
C ASP A 299 -17.89 -10.41 15.25
N THR A 300 -17.17 -9.51 14.58
CA THR A 300 -17.58 -8.11 14.36
C THR A 300 -18.91 -8.02 13.59
N ASP A 301 -19.07 -8.83 12.57
CA ASP A 301 -20.28 -9.00 11.76
C ASP A 301 -20.27 -10.36 11.03
N GLU A 302 -21.36 -10.68 10.33
CA GLU A 302 -21.46 -11.95 9.60
C GLU A 302 -20.37 -12.10 8.53
N GLY A 303 -20.08 -11.04 7.76
CA GLY A 303 -19.12 -11.04 6.67
C GLY A 303 -17.67 -11.19 7.14
N ALA A 304 -17.37 -10.86 8.40
CA ALA A 304 -16.02 -10.97 8.96
C ALA A 304 -15.48 -12.42 8.98
N ARG A 305 -16.37 -13.42 8.97
CA ARG A 305 -15.99 -14.84 8.89
C ARG A 305 -15.94 -15.39 7.46
N TYR A 306 -16.10 -14.56 6.45
CA TYR A 306 -15.96 -14.91 5.03
C TYR A 306 -14.82 -14.12 4.40
N VAL A 307 -14.35 -14.58 3.25
CA VAL A 307 -13.19 -14.00 2.58
C VAL A 307 -13.63 -13.02 1.51
N GLY A 308 -13.01 -11.83 1.53
CA GLY A 308 -13.23 -10.76 0.55
C GLY A 308 -12.15 -10.66 -0.51
N GLU A 309 -10.95 -11.26 -0.28
CA GLU A 309 -9.86 -11.16 -1.24
C GLU A 309 -8.92 -12.36 -1.20
N PHE A 310 -8.41 -12.71 -2.38
CA PHE A 310 -7.26 -13.58 -2.60
C PHE A 310 -6.30 -12.90 -3.55
N ALA A 311 -5.05 -12.72 -3.13
CA ALA A 311 -4.04 -12.07 -3.96
C ALA A 311 -2.69 -12.78 -3.96
N ILE A 312 -1.90 -12.50 -4.99
CA ILE A 312 -0.57 -13.05 -5.20
C ILE A 312 0.43 -11.89 -5.24
N GLY A 313 1.32 -11.82 -4.23
CA GLY A 313 2.38 -10.84 -4.14
C GLY A 313 3.55 -11.17 -5.07
N VAL A 314 4.06 -10.12 -5.76
CA VAL A 314 5.10 -10.25 -6.80
C VAL A 314 6.15 -9.13 -6.77
N ASN A 315 6.20 -8.27 -5.74
CA ASN A 315 7.20 -7.22 -5.69
C ASN A 315 8.59 -7.81 -5.39
N PRO A 316 9.55 -7.75 -6.33
CA PRO A 316 10.81 -8.50 -6.25
C PRO A 316 11.77 -8.00 -5.16
N TYR A 317 11.53 -6.83 -4.60
CA TYR A 317 12.37 -6.24 -3.56
C TYR A 317 11.80 -6.41 -2.15
N ILE A 318 10.50 -6.70 -1.99
CA ILE A 318 9.91 -6.94 -0.68
C ILE A 318 10.05 -8.43 -0.34
N LEU A 319 11.02 -8.74 0.53
CA LEU A 319 11.37 -10.14 0.82
C LEU A 319 10.93 -10.60 2.22
N HIS A 320 10.74 -9.69 3.16
CA HIS A 320 10.43 -10.01 4.55
C HIS A 320 9.32 -9.10 5.07
N PRO A 321 8.49 -9.58 6.01
CA PRO A 321 7.48 -8.74 6.62
C PRO A 321 8.12 -7.62 7.43
N MET A 322 7.59 -6.43 7.31
CA MET A 322 8.07 -5.24 8.00
C MET A 322 7.04 -4.59 8.93
N GLY A 323 5.85 -5.19 9.05
CA GLY A 323 4.80 -4.68 9.92
C GLY A 323 4.04 -3.47 9.36
N ASP A 324 4.13 -3.21 8.07
CA ASP A 324 3.26 -2.29 7.34
C ASP A 324 2.61 -3.05 6.19
N ILE A 325 1.29 -3.15 6.22
CA ILE A 325 0.53 -4.00 5.30
C ILE A 325 0.71 -3.55 3.84
N LEU A 326 0.87 -2.25 3.57
CA LEU A 326 1.11 -1.74 2.22
C LEU A 326 2.34 -2.37 1.54
N PHE A 327 3.32 -2.83 2.34
CA PHE A 327 4.48 -3.58 1.88
C PHE A 327 4.24 -5.08 2.00
N ASP A 328 3.74 -5.54 3.14
CA ASP A 328 3.72 -6.97 3.49
C ASP A 328 2.80 -7.78 2.57
N GLU A 329 1.71 -7.20 2.07
CA GLU A 329 0.80 -7.83 1.11
C GLU A 329 1.42 -8.04 -0.29
N LYS A 330 2.49 -7.29 -0.62
CA LYS A 330 3.20 -7.35 -1.92
C LYS A 330 4.43 -8.25 -1.91
N ILE A 331 4.76 -8.91 -0.80
CA ILE A 331 5.99 -9.72 -0.64
C ILE A 331 6.14 -10.71 -1.80
N ASP A 332 7.35 -10.74 -2.39
CA ASP A 332 7.69 -11.74 -3.41
C ASP A 332 7.49 -13.17 -2.91
N GLY A 333 6.81 -13.99 -3.70
CA GLY A 333 6.52 -15.37 -3.37
C GLY A 333 5.46 -15.55 -2.27
N SER A 334 4.71 -14.52 -1.91
CA SER A 334 3.58 -14.62 -0.98
C SER A 334 2.24 -14.74 -1.69
N PHE A 335 1.23 -15.13 -0.94
CA PHE A 335 -0.15 -14.81 -1.18
C PHE A 335 -0.74 -14.18 0.08
N HIS A 336 -1.80 -13.41 -0.06
CA HIS A 336 -2.65 -13.10 1.07
C HIS A 336 -4.08 -13.55 0.82
N PHE A 337 -4.74 -13.88 1.92
CA PHE A 337 -6.09 -14.40 1.91
C PHE A 337 -6.86 -13.71 3.02
N THR A 338 -7.79 -12.83 2.64
CA THR A 338 -8.25 -11.70 3.41
C THR A 338 -9.68 -11.88 3.89
N PRO A 339 -9.90 -12.19 5.17
CA PRO A 339 -11.24 -12.16 5.74
C PRO A 339 -11.86 -10.76 5.72
N GLY A 340 -13.16 -10.71 5.43
CA GLY A 340 -13.95 -9.49 5.50
C GLY A 340 -14.43 -8.96 4.17
N GLN A 341 -14.47 -7.63 4.06
CA GLN A 341 -15.05 -6.89 2.94
C GLN A 341 -14.37 -7.21 1.60
N ALA A 342 -15.19 -7.51 0.58
CA ALA A 342 -14.72 -7.60 -0.80
C ALA A 342 -14.69 -6.22 -1.46
N TYR A 343 -13.74 -6.00 -2.39
CA TYR A 343 -13.70 -4.80 -3.21
C TYR A 343 -14.79 -4.80 -4.28
N ASP A 344 -15.26 -3.62 -4.69
CA ASP A 344 -16.34 -3.47 -5.67
C ASP A 344 -15.96 -4.02 -7.05
N ASP A 345 -14.69 -3.95 -7.44
CA ASP A 345 -14.16 -4.41 -8.72
C ASP A 345 -13.83 -5.92 -8.76
N ALA A 346 -13.80 -6.58 -7.59
CA ALA A 346 -13.72 -8.03 -7.44
C ALA A 346 -14.82 -8.54 -6.48
N TRP A 347 -16.04 -8.07 -6.67
CA TRP A 347 -17.15 -8.30 -5.76
C TRP A 347 -17.64 -9.75 -5.77
N ASN A 348 -17.59 -10.40 -4.60
CA ASN A 348 -18.06 -11.78 -4.39
C ASN A 348 -19.34 -11.90 -3.52
N GLY A 349 -19.96 -10.77 -3.20
CA GLY A 349 -21.15 -10.72 -2.34
C GLY A 349 -20.87 -10.57 -0.85
N ASN A 350 -19.61 -10.53 -0.41
CA ASN A 350 -19.28 -10.41 1.00
C ASN A 350 -19.13 -8.96 1.43
N ASN A 351 -19.92 -8.57 2.41
CA ASN A 351 -19.89 -7.23 3.02
C ASN A 351 -19.52 -7.35 4.50
N SER A 352 -18.56 -6.56 4.95
CA SER A 352 -18.09 -6.56 6.34
C SER A 352 -17.52 -5.19 6.73
N ASN A 353 -17.42 -4.94 8.03
CA ASN A 353 -16.72 -3.77 8.57
C ASN A 353 -15.22 -4.00 8.75
N ILE A 354 -14.73 -5.20 8.52
CA ILE A 354 -13.30 -5.52 8.50
C ILE A 354 -12.85 -5.86 7.08
N HIS A 355 -11.58 -5.63 6.82
CA HIS A 355 -10.81 -6.14 5.70
C HIS A 355 -9.41 -6.32 6.25
N TRP A 356 -8.97 -7.58 6.36
CA TRP A 356 -7.72 -7.87 7.05
C TRP A 356 -6.83 -8.79 6.24
N ASP A 357 -5.81 -8.22 5.62
CA ASP A 357 -4.85 -8.94 4.81
C ASP A 357 -3.94 -9.78 5.69
N LEU A 358 -4.11 -11.07 5.61
CA LEU A 358 -3.26 -12.07 6.26
C LEU A 358 -2.34 -12.68 5.21
N VAL A 359 -1.03 -12.58 5.43
CA VAL A 359 0.00 -12.91 4.43
C VAL A 359 0.67 -14.25 4.76
N CYS A 360 0.85 -15.07 3.72
CA CYS A 360 1.62 -16.31 3.78
C CYS A 360 2.72 -16.31 2.72
N ILE A 361 3.99 -16.38 3.14
CA ILE A 361 5.15 -16.46 2.26
C ILE A 361 5.42 -17.92 1.93
N GLN A 362 5.53 -18.25 0.63
CA GLN A 362 5.76 -19.61 0.15
C GLN A 362 7.20 -19.88 -0.30
N ARG A 363 8.14 -18.97 -0.05
CA ARG A 363 9.55 -19.23 -0.37
C ARG A 363 10.14 -20.32 0.53
N PRO A 364 11.24 -21.02 0.08
CA PRO A 364 11.83 -22.15 0.82
C PRO A 364 12.22 -21.84 2.26
N GLU A 365 12.75 -20.66 2.54
CA GLU A 365 13.14 -20.22 3.88
C GLU A 365 11.95 -20.00 4.84
N TYR A 366 10.74 -19.96 4.30
CA TYR A 366 9.47 -19.91 5.04
C TYR A 366 8.72 -21.24 5.03
N GLY A 367 9.34 -22.31 4.52
CA GLY A 367 8.78 -23.67 4.49
C GLY A 367 8.25 -24.11 3.14
N GLY A 368 8.34 -23.25 2.12
CA GLY A 368 7.85 -23.57 0.77
C GLY A 368 6.32 -23.54 0.65
N GLY A 369 5.85 -23.87 -0.56
CA GLY A 369 4.43 -24.00 -0.84
C GLY A 369 4.13 -24.02 -2.33
N GLU A 370 2.88 -24.33 -2.65
CA GLU A 370 2.42 -24.54 -4.01
C GLU A 370 1.07 -23.86 -4.25
N ILE A 371 0.90 -23.28 -5.44
CA ILE A 371 -0.39 -22.74 -5.92
C ILE A 371 -0.77 -23.48 -7.20
N TYR A 372 -2.00 -24.01 -7.20
CA TYR A 372 -2.59 -24.66 -8.35
C TYR A 372 -3.80 -23.90 -8.85
N PHE A 373 -3.91 -23.75 -10.18
CA PHE A 373 -5.10 -23.28 -10.88
C PHE A 373 -5.63 -24.38 -11.76
N ASP A 374 -6.89 -24.81 -11.53
CA ASP A 374 -7.56 -25.92 -12.23
C ASP A 374 -6.67 -27.19 -12.26
N ASP A 375 -6.09 -27.54 -11.10
CA ASP A 375 -5.17 -28.64 -10.89
C ASP A 375 -3.79 -28.52 -11.59
N VAL A 376 -3.48 -27.40 -12.27
CA VAL A 376 -2.18 -27.09 -12.84
C VAL A 376 -1.32 -26.34 -11.80
N LEU A 377 -0.12 -26.84 -11.50
CA LEU A 377 0.85 -26.17 -10.66
C LEU A 377 1.37 -24.92 -11.36
N ILE A 378 1.03 -23.73 -10.85
CA ILE A 378 1.48 -22.46 -11.44
C ILE A 378 2.64 -21.82 -10.68
N ARG A 379 2.70 -22.02 -9.35
CA ARG A 379 3.79 -21.49 -8.50
C ARG A 379 4.23 -22.54 -7.49
N LYS A 380 5.55 -22.71 -7.36
CA LYS A 380 6.19 -23.59 -6.38
C LYS A 380 7.28 -22.85 -5.65
N ASP A 381 7.29 -22.95 -4.32
CA ASP A 381 8.30 -22.35 -3.45
C ASP A 381 8.54 -20.87 -3.77
N GLY A 382 7.44 -20.14 -3.98
CA GLY A 382 7.42 -18.72 -4.28
C GLY A 382 7.70 -18.35 -5.74
N ARG A 383 8.01 -19.32 -6.63
CA ARG A 383 8.38 -19.07 -8.03
C ARG A 383 7.34 -19.60 -9.00
N PHE A 384 7.02 -18.79 -10.01
CA PHE A 384 6.17 -19.23 -11.10
C PHE A 384 6.93 -20.27 -11.96
N VAL A 385 6.27 -21.38 -12.24
CA VAL A 385 6.84 -22.54 -12.94
C VAL A 385 6.23 -22.79 -14.33
N VAL A 386 5.22 -21.99 -14.71
CA VAL A 386 4.63 -22.03 -16.05
C VAL A 386 5.25 -20.95 -16.92
N PRO A 387 5.57 -21.22 -18.20
CA PRO A 387 6.31 -20.29 -19.06
C PRO A 387 5.64 -18.92 -19.19
N GLU A 388 4.32 -18.87 -19.20
CA GLU A 388 3.53 -17.65 -19.38
C GLU A 388 3.72 -16.67 -18.22
N LEU A 389 4.11 -17.14 -17.05
CA LEU A 389 4.26 -16.35 -15.83
C LEU A 389 5.74 -16.12 -15.41
N GLU A 390 6.69 -16.64 -16.16
CA GLU A 390 8.12 -16.47 -15.85
C GLU A 390 8.55 -15.00 -15.74
N ALA A 391 7.90 -14.11 -16.48
CA ALA A 391 8.16 -12.67 -16.45
C ALA A 391 7.92 -12.05 -15.06
N LEU A 392 7.12 -12.70 -14.20
CA LEU A 392 6.83 -12.27 -12.82
C LEU A 392 7.87 -12.78 -11.81
N ASN A 393 8.79 -13.63 -12.19
CA ASN A 393 9.85 -14.05 -11.29
C ASN A 393 10.83 -12.90 -11.02
N PRO A 394 11.39 -12.77 -9.79
CA PRO A 394 12.15 -11.61 -9.34
C PRO A 394 13.29 -11.18 -10.26
N GLU A 395 14.03 -12.11 -10.84
CA GLU A 395 15.14 -11.83 -11.75
C GLU A 395 14.71 -11.19 -13.07
N ASN A 396 13.45 -11.31 -13.42
CA ASN A 396 12.87 -10.72 -14.61
C ASN A 396 12.19 -9.37 -14.36
N LEU A 397 11.90 -9.03 -13.08
CA LEU A 397 11.29 -7.76 -12.69
C LEU A 397 12.32 -6.71 -12.19
N LYS A 398 13.47 -7.15 -11.69
CA LYS A 398 14.60 -6.30 -11.26
C LYS A 398 15.30 -5.59 -12.40
#